data_1de36bc84f2ca525763d72de7c47dd69
#
_entry.id   1de36bc84f2ca525763d72de7c47dd69
#
_cell.length_a   1.000
_cell.length_b   1.000
_cell.length_c   1.000
_cell.angle_alpha   90.00
_cell.angle_beta   90.00
_cell.angle_gamma   90.00
#
_symmetry.space_group_name_H-M   'P 1'
#
loop_
_entity.id
_entity.type
_entity.pdbx_description
1 polymer ?
#
loop_
_entity_poly.entity_id
_entity_poly.type
_entity_poly.pdbx_seq_one_letter_code
_entity_poly.pdbx_strand_id
1 'polypeptide(L)'
;GISYTRGSGRLDVRAAFDGLRPGALAARLPQLAEAGRIDIALSGEAEATLSLDGDVRAASARLNGQNGTVAWPELLPEPRAVRRLQADVSYDAVAREASLEALEVAFGAEDSGEPTIRASGSAKMLQDGAAAANLKVSARGLNLDRLGDYWPAGMAANARDWVVPNIRTGTAKNAELTADLRLQPGAGLDGIELAELSGSIDYTNLDVHYLRPMPPVSNVDGTASFTAERFDLQIAGGRLGDLTIPDGDIAITGLQEDDQYIDIAFGLQGELRQALALLDHPRLDLLGRLGLDPDSVSGRIERGDVAFDFPLIDALTFERTQVQADAKLAGVRVADFALGADASDGEFNLSVNKAGMTVTGPVRLGGVRVSDMTWQERFEAGAEVVTRIDAKVPALTAAARADLGLETRPYLDGPVGLDLTYRSFRGPRSSVRLSGDLTPARVALAAADWVKPSGNEGAVDATLVLQDGDPVALEELNASA
;
A
#
# COMPACT_ATOMS: atom_id res chain seq x y z
N GLY A 1 -52.56 9.38 24.87
CA GLY A 1 -53.21 9.37 26.17
C GLY A 1 -52.44 10.24 27.16
N ILE A 2 -53.12 10.85 28.05
CA ILE A 2 -52.53 11.64 29.17
C ILE A 2 -53.01 11.01 30.45
N SER A 3 -52.11 10.70 31.41
CA SER A 3 -52.43 10.18 32.72
C SER A 3 -51.76 11.00 33.83
N TYR A 4 -52.49 11.29 34.88
CA TYR A 4 -51.96 11.95 36.07
C TYR A 4 -52.12 11.04 37.27
N THR A 5 -51.05 10.78 37.98
CA THR A 5 -51.07 10.02 39.23
C THR A 5 -51.13 10.98 40.41
N ARG A 6 -52.26 11.01 41.16
CA ARG A 6 -52.50 11.91 42.26
C ARG A 6 -51.44 11.71 43.37
N GLY A 7 -50.75 12.82 43.73
CA GLY A 7 -49.70 12.81 44.77
C GLY A 7 -48.30 12.49 44.28
N SER A 8 -48.11 12.10 43.04
CA SER A 8 -46.78 11.84 42.46
C SER A 8 -46.09 13.10 41.94
N GLY A 9 -46.85 14.17 41.66
CA GLY A 9 -46.34 15.38 41.01
C GLY A 9 -45.86 15.13 39.55
N ARG A 10 -46.37 14.08 38.93
CA ARG A 10 -45.96 13.65 37.58
C ARG A 10 -47.14 13.59 36.62
N LEU A 11 -46.87 14.00 35.39
CA LEU A 11 -47.79 13.89 34.27
C LEU A 11 -47.17 12.98 33.22
N ASP A 12 -47.76 11.83 32.96
CA ASP A 12 -47.30 10.92 31.95
C ASP A 12 -48.12 11.12 30.64
N VAL A 13 -47.43 11.40 29.58
CA VAL A 13 -48.01 11.63 28.25
C VAL A 13 -47.58 10.53 27.30
N ARG A 14 -48.54 9.93 26.61
CA ARG A 14 -48.25 8.93 25.52
C ARG A 14 -48.95 9.40 24.25
N ALA A 15 -48.16 9.40 23.17
CA ALA A 15 -48.66 9.75 21.84
C ALA A 15 -48.27 8.64 20.85
N ALA A 16 -49.25 8.15 20.10
CA ALA A 16 -49.01 7.36 18.92
C ALA A 16 -49.41 8.20 17.69
N PHE A 17 -48.60 8.17 16.67
CA PHE A 17 -48.83 8.97 15.45
C PHE A 17 -48.49 8.15 14.21
N ASP A 18 -49.15 8.50 13.11
CA ASP A 18 -48.96 7.90 11.79
C ASP A 18 -48.89 9.00 10.72
N GLY A 19 -47.88 8.91 9.85
CA GLY A 19 -47.68 9.86 8.76
C GLY A 19 -47.27 11.28 9.20
N LEU A 20 -46.70 11.45 10.39
CA LEU A 20 -46.25 12.75 10.88
C LEU A 20 -45.05 13.24 10.06
N ARG A 21 -45.15 14.45 9.50
CA ARG A 21 -44.01 15.09 8.83
C ARG A 21 -43.27 16.04 9.79
N PRO A 22 -42.00 15.80 10.10
CA PRO A 22 -41.23 16.63 11.05
C PRO A 22 -41.16 18.10 10.64
N GLY A 23 -41.04 18.42 9.35
CA GLY A 23 -41.08 19.79 8.85
C GLY A 23 -42.35 20.58 9.18
N ALA A 24 -43.51 19.91 9.30
CA ALA A 24 -44.76 20.55 9.71
C ALA A 24 -44.76 20.91 11.19
N LEU A 25 -44.03 20.19 12.04
CA LEU A 25 -43.79 20.51 13.46
C LEU A 25 -42.76 21.63 13.60
N ALA A 26 -41.69 21.58 12.84
CA ALA A 26 -40.63 22.59 12.84
C ALA A 26 -41.18 24.00 12.55
N ALA A 27 -42.14 24.09 11.63
CA ALA A 27 -42.82 25.36 11.28
C ALA A 27 -43.64 25.99 12.45
N ARG A 28 -44.01 25.18 13.46
CA ARG A 28 -44.85 25.62 14.60
C ARG A 28 -44.08 25.70 15.92
N LEU A 29 -42.98 24.95 16.00
CA LEU A 29 -42.15 24.82 17.21
C LEU A 29 -40.70 25.14 16.85
N PRO A 30 -40.21 26.37 17.09
CA PRO A 30 -38.85 26.77 16.73
C PRO A 30 -37.76 25.88 17.34
N GLN A 31 -38.02 25.24 18.48
CA GLN A 31 -37.12 24.31 19.16
C GLN A 31 -36.88 23.02 18.32
N LEU A 32 -37.77 22.74 17.34
CA LEU A 32 -37.69 21.60 16.44
C LEU A 32 -37.27 22.01 15.01
N ALA A 33 -36.66 23.18 14.84
CA ALA A 33 -36.25 23.69 13.50
C ALA A 33 -35.41 22.67 12.73
N GLU A 34 -34.49 21.99 13.38
CA GLU A 34 -33.64 20.96 12.79
C GLU A 34 -34.44 19.75 12.25
N ALA A 35 -35.59 19.45 12.86
CA ALA A 35 -36.46 18.38 12.36
C ALA A 35 -37.02 18.67 10.95
N GLY A 36 -37.02 19.95 10.52
CA GLY A 36 -37.36 20.35 9.16
C GLY A 36 -36.43 19.84 8.07
N ARG A 37 -35.24 19.38 8.45
CA ARG A 37 -34.25 18.78 7.55
C ARG A 37 -34.61 17.35 7.13
N ILE A 38 -35.63 16.76 7.78
CA ILE A 38 -36.11 15.41 7.53
C ILE A 38 -37.49 15.49 6.87
N ASP A 39 -37.58 15.25 5.57
CA ASP A 39 -38.83 15.12 4.82
C ASP A 39 -39.20 13.65 4.60
N ILE A 40 -39.52 12.99 5.70
CA ILE A 40 -40.00 11.60 5.75
C ILE A 40 -41.29 11.58 6.57
N ALA A 41 -42.30 10.87 6.09
CA ALA A 41 -43.51 10.61 6.88
C ALA A 41 -43.15 9.59 7.98
N LEU A 42 -43.19 10.02 9.24
CA LEU A 42 -42.86 9.21 10.41
C LEU A 42 -44.08 8.65 11.09
N SER A 43 -44.04 7.40 11.45
CA SER A 43 -44.99 6.71 12.31
C SER A 43 -44.29 6.20 13.55
N GLY A 44 -44.96 6.17 14.68
CA GLY A 44 -44.33 5.71 15.90
C GLY A 44 -45.07 6.05 17.19
N GLU A 45 -44.36 5.88 18.27
CA GLU A 45 -44.81 6.14 19.62
C GLU A 45 -43.83 7.04 20.36
N ALA A 46 -44.33 7.96 21.16
CA ALA A 46 -43.53 8.78 22.03
C ALA A 46 -44.17 8.83 23.43
N GLU A 47 -43.33 8.75 24.45
CA GLU A 47 -43.72 8.85 25.86
C GLU A 47 -42.92 9.97 26.51
N ALA A 48 -43.54 10.72 27.41
CA ALA A 48 -42.84 11.71 28.21
C ALA A 48 -43.44 11.74 29.63
N THR A 49 -42.56 11.86 30.62
CA THR A 49 -42.91 12.16 32.01
C THR A 49 -42.52 13.61 32.30
N LEU A 50 -43.49 14.41 32.65
CA LEU A 50 -43.33 15.83 32.96
C LEU A 50 -43.48 16.08 34.44
N SER A 51 -42.87 17.14 34.97
CA SER A 51 -43.23 17.73 36.24
C SER A 51 -44.54 18.51 36.13
N LEU A 52 -45.15 18.93 37.26
CA LEU A 52 -46.35 19.79 37.23
C LEU A 52 -46.05 21.18 36.65
N ASP A 53 -44.81 21.62 36.71
CA ASP A 53 -44.34 22.88 36.13
C ASP A 53 -44.07 22.77 34.61
N GLY A 54 -44.21 21.55 34.04
CA GLY A 54 -44.05 21.29 32.64
C GLY A 54 -42.63 20.86 32.20
N ASP A 55 -41.71 20.72 33.16
CA ASP A 55 -40.33 20.27 32.85
C ASP A 55 -40.31 18.78 32.45
N VAL A 56 -39.58 18.44 31.41
CA VAL A 56 -39.36 17.06 30.99
C VAL A 56 -38.45 16.35 31.99
N ARG A 57 -38.91 15.27 32.59
CA ARG A 57 -38.13 14.41 33.49
C ARG A 57 -37.55 13.18 32.79
N ALA A 58 -38.35 12.61 31.91
CA ALA A 58 -37.95 11.55 31.04
C ALA A 58 -38.73 11.62 29.73
N ALA A 59 -38.12 11.21 28.63
CA ALA A 59 -38.80 11.09 27.36
C ALA A 59 -38.22 9.89 26.59
N SER A 60 -39.05 9.25 25.78
CA SER A 60 -38.59 8.26 24.80
C SER A 60 -39.44 8.34 23.53
N ALA A 61 -38.85 7.99 22.41
CA ALA A 61 -39.57 7.90 21.15
C ALA A 61 -39.00 6.74 20.28
N ARG A 62 -39.92 5.99 19.69
CA ARG A 62 -39.63 5.00 18.67
C ARG A 62 -40.27 5.44 17.37
N LEU A 63 -39.43 5.65 16.36
CA LEU A 63 -39.77 6.25 15.07
C LEU A 63 -39.50 5.28 13.93
N ASN A 64 -40.42 5.24 12.97
CA ASN A 64 -40.26 4.50 11.72
C ASN A 64 -40.71 5.41 10.57
N GLY A 65 -39.92 5.43 9.49
CA GLY A 65 -40.21 6.19 8.30
C GLY A 65 -39.79 5.47 7.03
N GLN A 66 -40.46 5.77 5.92
CA GLN A 66 -40.15 5.19 4.62
C GLN A 66 -40.31 6.24 3.52
N ASN A 67 -39.46 6.10 2.49
CA ASN A 67 -39.55 6.86 1.25
C ASN A 67 -39.61 8.39 1.46
N GLY A 68 -38.48 8.98 1.78
CA GLY A 68 -38.36 10.41 1.99
C GLY A 68 -36.96 10.93 1.67
N THR A 69 -36.62 12.08 2.23
CA THR A 69 -35.34 12.74 1.99
C THR A 69 -34.79 13.29 3.31
N VAL A 70 -33.48 13.21 3.48
CA VAL A 70 -32.74 13.89 4.56
C VAL A 70 -31.80 14.92 3.93
N ALA A 71 -31.87 16.15 4.41
CA ALA A 71 -31.05 17.29 4.01
C ALA A 71 -30.31 17.85 5.22
N TRP A 72 -29.13 17.31 5.51
CA TRP A 72 -28.29 17.69 6.66
C TRP A 72 -26.90 18.12 6.18
N PRO A 73 -26.71 19.37 5.73
CA PRO A 73 -25.49 19.81 5.03
C PRO A 73 -24.20 19.59 5.80
N GLU A 74 -24.25 19.61 7.14
CA GLU A 74 -23.10 19.40 8.00
C GLU A 74 -22.63 17.92 8.02
N LEU A 75 -23.52 16.97 7.70
CA LEU A 75 -23.26 15.54 7.68
C LEU A 75 -23.30 14.94 6.27
N LEU A 76 -24.16 15.47 5.40
CA LEU A 76 -24.36 14.99 4.03
C LEU A 76 -24.19 16.17 3.08
N PRO A 77 -23.20 16.17 2.17
CA PRO A 77 -22.94 17.30 1.25
C PRO A 77 -24.18 17.69 0.40
N GLU A 78 -25.02 16.72 0.07
CA GLU A 78 -26.26 16.92 -0.68
C GLU A 78 -27.44 16.17 -0.01
N PRO A 79 -28.68 16.63 -0.23
CA PRO A 79 -29.87 15.90 0.21
C PRO A 79 -29.91 14.47 -0.34
N ARG A 80 -30.20 13.49 0.51
CA ARG A 80 -30.21 12.07 0.14
C ARG A 80 -31.59 11.45 0.28
N ALA A 81 -31.96 10.64 -0.70
CA ALA A 81 -33.13 9.80 -0.62
C ALA A 81 -32.96 8.72 0.44
N VAL A 82 -33.96 8.56 1.28
CA VAL A 82 -34.00 7.55 2.35
C VAL A 82 -35.14 6.60 2.06
N ARG A 83 -34.81 5.32 1.92
CA ARG A 83 -35.78 4.25 1.73
C ARG A 83 -36.44 3.85 3.04
N ARG A 84 -35.64 3.75 4.11
CA ARG A 84 -36.10 3.39 5.44
C ARG A 84 -35.32 4.15 6.51
N LEU A 85 -36.04 4.61 7.51
CA LEU A 85 -35.49 5.19 8.72
C LEU A 85 -36.16 4.52 9.91
N GLN A 86 -35.35 4.08 10.88
CA GLN A 86 -35.80 3.62 12.20
C GLN A 86 -34.96 4.31 13.27
N ALA A 87 -35.57 4.80 14.33
CA ALA A 87 -34.85 5.41 15.44
C ALA A 87 -35.53 5.13 16.76
N ASP A 88 -34.73 4.77 17.77
CA ASP A 88 -35.10 4.65 19.16
C ASP A 88 -34.26 5.65 19.97
N VAL A 89 -34.90 6.59 20.63
CA VAL A 89 -34.23 7.64 21.40
C VAL A 89 -34.83 7.74 22.80
N SER A 90 -34.02 8.11 23.78
CA SER A 90 -34.47 8.36 25.15
C SER A 90 -33.71 9.53 25.77
N TYR A 91 -34.35 10.12 26.82
CA TYR A 91 -33.78 11.19 27.64
C TYR A 91 -34.17 10.99 29.10
N ASP A 92 -33.19 11.11 29.99
CA ASP A 92 -33.38 11.11 31.45
C ASP A 92 -32.80 12.38 32.06
N ALA A 93 -33.65 13.24 32.60
CA ALA A 93 -33.25 14.50 33.23
C ALA A 93 -32.52 14.31 34.59
N VAL A 94 -32.74 13.19 35.28
CA VAL A 94 -32.04 12.88 36.54
C VAL A 94 -30.62 12.44 36.28
N ALA A 95 -30.44 11.56 35.29
CA ALA A 95 -29.13 11.17 34.79
C ALA A 95 -28.45 12.27 33.97
N ARG A 96 -29.23 13.25 33.46
CA ARG A 96 -28.83 14.28 32.52
C ARG A 96 -28.23 13.67 31.24
N GLU A 97 -28.86 12.61 30.74
CA GLU A 97 -28.37 11.78 29.65
C GLU A 97 -29.42 11.67 28.55
N ALA A 98 -28.97 11.85 27.31
CA ALA A 98 -29.73 11.55 26.12
C ALA A 98 -29.10 10.31 25.45
N SER A 99 -29.91 9.35 25.05
CA SER A 99 -29.46 8.13 24.41
C SER A 99 -30.10 7.96 23.04
N LEU A 100 -29.28 7.58 22.06
CA LEU A 100 -29.67 7.02 20.80
C LEU A 100 -29.48 5.50 20.89
N GLU A 101 -30.53 4.78 21.27
CA GLU A 101 -30.48 3.35 21.48
C GLU A 101 -30.23 2.62 20.15
N ALA A 102 -30.88 3.10 19.09
CA ALA A 102 -30.68 2.61 17.72
C ALA A 102 -31.09 3.68 16.71
N LEU A 103 -30.30 3.80 15.66
CA LEU A 103 -30.66 4.46 14.41
C LEU A 103 -30.32 3.53 13.28
N GLU A 104 -31.23 3.33 12.34
CA GLU A 104 -30.96 2.69 11.05
C GLU A 104 -31.48 3.58 9.93
N VAL A 105 -30.61 3.95 8.98
CA VAL A 105 -30.95 4.70 7.77
C VAL A 105 -30.48 3.90 6.57
N ALA A 106 -31.42 3.43 5.76
CA ALA A 106 -31.14 2.81 4.47
C ALA A 106 -31.34 3.85 3.36
N PHE A 107 -30.26 4.21 2.71
CA PHE A 107 -30.27 5.21 1.65
C PHE A 107 -30.65 4.59 0.29
N GLY A 108 -31.07 5.45 -0.65
CA GLY A 108 -31.38 5.11 -2.03
C GLY A 108 -32.50 4.10 -2.21
N ALA A 109 -32.66 3.63 -3.45
CA ALA A 109 -33.58 2.55 -3.78
C ALA A 109 -32.99 1.18 -3.38
N GLU A 110 -33.81 0.14 -3.42
CA GLU A 110 -33.33 -1.23 -3.24
C GLU A 110 -32.35 -1.58 -4.36
N ASP A 111 -31.25 -2.25 -4.02
CA ASP A 111 -30.17 -2.62 -4.94
C ASP A 111 -29.45 -1.44 -5.64
N SER A 112 -29.61 -0.21 -5.15
CA SER A 112 -28.93 0.98 -5.71
C SER A 112 -27.44 1.04 -5.41
N GLY A 113 -26.88 0.14 -4.59
CA GLY A 113 -25.51 0.20 -4.09
C GLY A 113 -25.29 1.34 -3.08
N GLU A 114 -26.36 1.90 -2.53
CA GLU A 114 -26.29 2.90 -1.47
C GLU A 114 -26.23 2.25 -0.08
N PRO A 115 -25.53 2.86 0.89
CA PRO A 115 -25.27 2.21 2.16
C PRO A 115 -26.51 2.15 3.05
N THR A 116 -26.47 1.20 4.00
CA THR A 116 -27.27 1.25 5.21
C THR A 116 -26.35 1.67 6.37
N ILE A 117 -26.67 2.79 7.00
CA ILE A 117 -25.97 3.31 8.16
C ILE A 117 -26.75 2.98 9.43
N ARG A 118 -26.05 2.47 10.44
CA ARG A 118 -26.56 2.28 11.80
C ARG A 118 -25.75 3.11 12.77
N ALA A 119 -26.41 3.71 13.74
CA ALA A 119 -25.73 4.42 14.81
C ALA A 119 -26.41 4.13 16.15
N SER A 120 -25.62 4.18 17.23
CA SER A 120 -26.08 4.18 18.61
C SER A 120 -25.11 4.98 19.47
N GLY A 121 -25.55 5.48 20.62
CA GLY A 121 -24.67 6.22 21.49
C GLY A 121 -25.42 6.92 22.61
N SER A 122 -24.70 7.61 23.48
CA SER A 122 -25.29 8.47 24.49
C SER A 122 -24.48 9.75 24.68
N ALA A 123 -25.13 10.78 25.20
CA ALA A 123 -24.50 12.04 25.58
C ALA A 123 -24.96 12.44 26.96
N LYS A 124 -24.02 12.66 27.90
CA LYS A 124 -24.26 13.01 29.28
C LYS A 124 -23.69 14.38 29.60
N MET A 125 -24.54 15.24 30.14
CA MET A 125 -24.12 16.57 30.60
C MET A 125 -23.22 16.46 31.86
N LEU A 126 -22.08 17.12 31.79
CA LEU A 126 -21.10 17.21 32.87
C LEU A 126 -21.40 18.39 33.81
N GLN A 127 -20.65 18.49 34.93
CA GLN A 127 -20.84 19.57 35.91
C GLN A 127 -20.39 20.94 35.39
N ASP A 128 -19.45 20.97 34.44
CA ASP A 128 -18.91 22.18 33.80
C ASP A 128 -19.78 22.69 32.62
N GLY A 129 -20.89 22.01 32.36
CA GLY A 129 -21.81 22.35 31.28
C GLY A 129 -21.44 21.76 29.90
N ALA A 130 -20.28 21.11 29.77
CA ALA A 130 -19.95 20.31 28.59
C ALA A 130 -20.78 19.03 28.60
N ALA A 131 -20.78 18.29 27.48
CA ALA A 131 -21.31 16.93 27.43
C ALA A 131 -20.22 15.94 27.02
N ALA A 132 -20.16 14.79 27.70
CA ALA A 132 -19.43 13.64 27.25
C ALA A 132 -20.37 12.75 26.42
N ALA A 133 -19.95 12.36 25.21
CA ALA A 133 -20.73 11.51 24.35
C ALA A 133 -19.91 10.33 23.86
N ASN A 134 -20.55 9.19 23.72
CA ASN A 134 -20.02 8.06 22.99
C ASN A 134 -20.91 7.81 21.77
N LEU A 135 -20.30 7.43 20.67
CA LEU A 135 -20.98 7.17 19.41
C LEU A 135 -20.40 5.91 18.76
N LYS A 136 -21.28 5.01 18.34
CA LYS A 136 -20.96 3.87 17.52
C LYS A 136 -21.70 4.00 16.20
N VAL A 137 -20.98 3.92 15.09
CA VAL A 137 -21.54 3.98 13.73
C VAL A 137 -21.08 2.76 12.95
N SER A 138 -21.98 2.18 12.16
CA SER A 138 -21.62 1.19 11.17
C SER A 138 -22.27 1.51 9.83
N ALA A 139 -21.57 1.27 8.74
CA ALA A 139 -22.06 1.38 7.38
C ALA A 139 -21.86 0.06 6.65
N ARG A 140 -22.85 -0.36 5.87
CA ARG A 140 -22.80 -1.58 5.07
C ARG A 140 -23.09 -1.29 3.62
N GLY A 141 -22.29 -1.90 2.72
CA GLY A 141 -22.50 -1.83 1.28
C GLY A 141 -22.25 -0.44 0.67
N LEU A 142 -21.30 0.32 1.24
CA LEU A 142 -20.91 1.62 0.72
C LEU A 142 -20.06 1.45 -0.54
N ASN A 143 -20.59 1.86 -1.68
CA ASN A 143 -19.81 1.98 -2.91
C ASN A 143 -18.83 3.15 -2.77
N LEU A 144 -17.55 2.87 -2.98
CA LEU A 144 -16.49 3.85 -2.73
C LEU A 144 -16.39 4.95 -3.79
N ASP A 145 -16.91 4.75 -4.99
CA ASP A 145 -17.10 5.85 -5.96
C ASP A 145 -18.01 6.96 -5.41
N ARG A 146 -18.86 6.59 -4.45
CA ARG A 146 -19.81 7.49 -3.80
C ARG A 146 -19.43 7.89 -2.38
N LEU A 147 -18.22 7.54 -1.96
CA LEU A 147 -17.75 7.83 -0.59
C LEU A 147 -17.86 9.32 -0.25
N GLY A 148 -17.51 10.19 -1.20
CA GLY A 148 -17.62 11.64 -1.03
C GLY A 148 -19.04 12.15 -0.74
N ASP A 149 -20.08 11.38 -1.08
CA ASP A 149 -21.49 11.69 -0.83
C ASP A 149 -21.89 11.50 0.64
N TYR A 150 -21.14 10.67 1.38
CA TYR A 150 -21.42 10.26 2.75
C TYR A 150 -20.33 10.70 3.75
N TRP A 151 -19.25 11.29 3.28
CA TRP A 151 -18.17 11.80 4.11
C TRP A 151 -18.28 13.31 4.26
N PRO A 152 -18.58 13.85 5.48
CA PRO A 152 -18.69 15.28 5.70
C PRO A 152 -17.40 16.03 5.32
N ALA A 153 -17.53 17.16 4.63
CA ALA A 153 -16.37 17.91 4.13
C ALA A 153 -15.44 18.42 5.24
N GLY A 154 -15.99 18.72 6.42
CA GLY A 154 -15.21 19.20 7.59
C GLY A 154 -14.59 18.08 8.42
N MET A 155 -14.86 16.81 8.13
CA MET A 155 -14.35 15.69 8.90
C MET A 155 -13.10 15.11 8.24
N ALA A 156 -11.94 15.18 8.93
CA ALA A 156 -10.65 14.70 8.44
C ALA A 156 -10.36 15.16 6.98
N ALA A 157 -10.43 16.46 6.74
CA ALA A 157 -10.42 17.06 5.40
C ALA A 157 -9.22 16.59 4.56
N ASN A 158 -8.01 16.57 5.12
CA ASN A 158 -6.80 16.10 4.41
C ASN A 158 -6.94 14.65 3.93
N ALA A 159 -7.43 13.75 4.78
CA ALA A 159 -7.67 12.36 4.41
C ALA A 159 -8.75 12.25 3.33
N ARG A 160 -9.84 12.99 3.46
CA ARG A 160 -10.94 13.02 2.48
C ARG A 160 -10.47 13.52 1.11
N ASP A 161 -9.69 14.59 1.09
CA ASP A 161 -9.18 15.23 -0.14
C ASP A 161 -8.23 14.30 -0.90
N TRP A 162 -7.54 13.39 -0.20
CA TRP A 162 -6.74 12.37 -0.84
C TRP A 162 -7.58 11.14 -1.22
N VAL A 163 -8.37 10.60 -0.30
CA VAL A 163 -9.09 9.31 -0.47
C VAL A 163 -10.14 9.40 -1.58
N VAL A 164 -11.00 10.44 -1.56
CA VAL A 164 -12.13 10.54 -2.49
C VAL A 164 -11.70 10.57 -3.97
N PRO A 165 -10.67 11.31 -4.41
CA PRO A 165 -10.23 11.27 -5.81
C PRO A 165 -9.37 10.05 -6.17
N ASN A 166 -8.71 9.39 -5.20
CA ASN A 166 -7.71 8.38 -5.47
C ASN A 166 -8.16 6.93 -5.23
N ILE A 167 -9.21 6.72 -4.44
CA ILE A 167 -9.82 5.40 -4.28
C ILE A 167 -11.08 5.35 -5.13
N ARG A 168 -11.10 4.44 -6.10
CA ARG A 168 -12.18 4.26 -7.06
C ARG A 168 -12.62 2.82 -7.08
N THR A 169 -13.83 2.60 -7.59
CA THR A 169 -14.47 1.30 -7.64
C THR A 169 -14.58 0.64 -6.25
N GLY A 170 -15.08 -0.56 -6.21
CA GLY A 170 -15.14 -1.36 -5.00
C GLY A 170 -16.17 -0.95 -3.96
N THR A 171 -16.20 -1.71 -2.91
CA THR A 171 -17.21 -1.60 -1.86
C THR A 171 -16.59 -1.76 -0.48
N ALA A 172 -16.89 -0.85 0.44
CA ALA A 172 -16.78 -1.12 1.86
C ALA A 172 -17.96 -2.01 2.26
N LYS A 173 -17.69 -3.31 2.44
CA LYS A 173 -18.72 -4.31 2.83
C LYS A 173 -19.25 -4.00 4.21
N ASN A 174 -18.35 -3.63 5.10
CA ASN A 174 -18.60 -3.32 6.49
C ASN A 174 -17.63 -2.21 6.91
N ALA A 175 -18.12 -1.17 7.52
CA ALA A 175 -17.30 -0.15 8.17
C ALA A 175 -17.88 0.09 9.56
N GLU A 176 -17.03 0.11 10.56
CA GLU A 176 -17.41 0.35 11.95
C GLU A 176 -16.54 1.46 12.52
N LEU A 177 -17.14 2.33 13.34
CA LEU A 177 -16.49 3.43 14.01
C LEU A 177 -17.04 3.55 15.42
N THR A 178 -16.16 3.74 16.38
CA THR A 178 -16.47 4.12 17.76
C THR A 178 -15.72 5.41 18.08
N ALA A 179 -16.42 6.38 18.64
CA ALA A 179 -15.83 7.66 19.03
C ALA A 179 -16.32 8.07 20.43
N ASP A 180 -15.38 8.52 21.27
CA ASP A 180 -15.67 9.26 22.48
C ASP A 180 -15.42 10.75 22.25
N LEU A 181 -16.43 11.56 22.53
CA LEU A 181 -16.50 12.97 22.19
C LEU A 181 -16.73 13.81 23.43
N ARG A 182 -16.18 15.02 23.44
CA ARG A 182 -16.54 16.08 24.36
C ARG A 182 -17.15 17.23 23.58
N LEU A 183 -18.37 17.61 23.95
CA LEU A 183 -19.11 18.69 23.29
C LEU A 183 -19.08 19.91 24.20
N GLN A 184 -18.55 21.03 23.71
CA GLN A 184 -18.48 22.29 24.43
C GLN A 184 -19.84 22.99 24.44
N PRO A 185 -20.21 23.66 25.53
CA PRO A 185 -21.51 24.33 25.65
C PRO A 185 -21.70 25.41 24.59
N GLY A 186 -22.80 25.34 23.85
CA GLY A 186 -23.20 26.38 22.91
C GLY A 186 -22.40 26.51 21.61
N ALA A 187 -21.41 25.67 21.40
CA ALA A 187 -20.56 25.75 20.22
C ALA A 187 -21.06 24.89 19.03
N GLY A 188 -22.18 24.18 19.19
CA GLY A 188 -22.71 23.30 18.12
C GLY A 188 -21.71 22.19 17.73
N LEU A 189 -21.66 21.85 16.45
CA LEU A 189 -20.71 20.84 15.95
C LEU A 189 -19.25 21.34 15.94
N ASP A 190 -19.01 22.64 15.91
CA ASP A 190 -17.67 23.22 15.94
C ASP A 190 -17.01 23.07 17.33
N GLY A 191 -17.78 22.78 18.37
CA GLY A 191 -17.30 22.52 19.72
C GLY A 191 -17.07 21.05 20.04
N ILE A 192 -17.05 20.17 19.06
CA ILE A 192 -16.76 18.76 19.25
C ILE A 192 -15.25 18.54 19.35
N GLU A 193 -14.82 18.04 20.50
CA GLU A 193 -13.46 17.58 20.75
C GLU A 193 -13.47 16.04 20.70
N LEU A 194 -12.59 15.46 19.90
CA LEU A 194 -12.40 14.01 19.81
C LEU A 194 -11.49 13.55 20.95
N ALA A 195 -12.01 12.72 21.85
CA ALA A 195 -11.24 12.16 22.95
C ALA A 195 -10.62 10.80 22.57
N GLU A 196 -11.40 9.94 21.91
CA GLU A 196 -10.94 8.64 21.41
C GLU A 196 -11.64 8.33 20.10
N LEU A 197 -10.94 7.67 19.19
CA LEU A 197 -11.46 7.18 17.91
C LEU A 197 -10.87 5.81 17.61
N SER A 198 -11.71 4.88 17.24
CA SER A 198 -11.30 3.61 16.65
C SER A 198 -12.29 3.14 15.60
N GLY A 199 -11.82 2.39 14.65
CA GLY A 199 -12.70 1.83 13.64
C GLY A 199 -12.03 0.78 12.78
N SER A 200 -12.85 0.13 11.95
CA SER A 200 -12.40 -0.89 11.00
C SER A 200 -13.23 -0.84 9.73
N ILE A 201 -12.64 -1.29 8.63
CA ILE A 201 -13.29 -1.34 7.31
C ILE A 201 -12.90 -2.66 6.64
N ASP A 202 -13.89 -3.42 6.18
CA ASP A 202 -13.70 -4.53 5.25
C ASP A 202 -13.98 -4.05 3.83
N TYR A 203 -13.00 -4.11 2.95
CA TYR A 203 -13.14 -3.61 1.59
C TYR A 203 -12.84 -4.67 0.53
N THR A 204 -13.40 -4.48 -0.65
CA THR A 204 -13.19 -5.40 -1.77
C THR A 204 -13.21 -4.66 -3.10
N ASN A 205 -12.37 -5.16 -4.01
CA ASN A 205 -12.28 -4.71 -5.40
C ASN A 205 -11.99 -3.21 -5.55
N LEU A 206 -11.05 -2.67 -4.75
CA LEU A 206 -10.63 -1.27 -4.85
C LEU A 206 -9.67 -1.05 -6.01
N ASP A 207 -9.76 0.12 -6.64
CA ASP A 207 -8.70 0.69 -7.47
C ASP A 207 -8.09 1.88 -6.73
N VAL A 208 -6.77 1.83 -6.51
CA VAL A 208 -6.02 2.84 -5.75
C VAL A 208 -5.03 3.54 -6.66
N HIS A 209 -5.26 4.83 -6.94
CA HIS A 209 -4.36 5.70 -7.70
C HIS A 209 -3.33 6.35 -6.77
N TYR A 210 -2.27 5.63 -6.45
CA TYR A 210 -1.25 6.07 -5.50
C TYR A 210 -0.30 7.15 -6.04
N LEU A 211 -0.01 7.14 -7.37
CA LEU A 211 0.92 8.10 -8.00
C LEU A 211 0.63 8.25 -9.50
N ARG A 212 -0.14 9.28 -9.89
CA ARG A 212 -0.41 9.55 -11.31
C ARG A 212 0.83 10.06 -12.05
N PRO A 213 1.13 9.64 -13.28
CA PRO A 213 0.35 8.78 -14.17
C PRO A 213 0.65 7.28 -14.09
N MET A 214 1.28 6.79 -13.02
CA MET A 214 1.49 5.36 -12.81
C MET A 214 0.15 4.59 -12.85
N PRO A 215 0.17 3.31 -13.30
CA PRO A 215 -1.03 2.48 -13.26
C PRO A 215 -1.54 2.31 -11.82
N PRO A 216 -2.87 2.27 -11.61
CA PRO A 216 -3.42 2.03 -10.28
C PRO A 216 -3.11 0.60 -9.81
N VAL A 217 -3.07 0.41 -8.49
CA VAL A 217 -3.25 -0.91 -7.91
C VAL A 217 -4.74 -1.22 -7.96
N SER A 218 -5.12 -2.30 -8.62
CA SER A 218 -6.51 -2.68 -8.89
C SER A 218 -6.90 -3.99 -8.23
N ASN A 219 -8.21 -4.21 -8.11
CA ASN A 219 -8.80 -5.40 -7.49
C ASN A 219 -8.24 -5.66 -6.08
N VAL A 220 -8.08 -4.59 -5.29
CA VAL A 220 -7.53 -4.69 -3.93
C VAL A 220 -8.62 -5.14 -2.97
N ASP A 221 -8.40 -6.26 -2.31
CA ASP A 221 -9.22 -6.79 -1.21
C ASP A 221 -8.44 -6.69 0.09
N GLY A 222 -9.15 -6.46 1.21
CA GLY A 222 -8.49 -6.42 2.51
C GLY A 222 -9.33 -5.82 3.62
N THR A 223 -8.63 -5.46 4.69
CA THR A 223 -9.18 -4.81 5.87
C THR A 223 -8.37 -3.58 6.24
N ALA A 224 -9.00 -2.62 6.88
CA ALA A 224 -8.34 -1.49 7.49
C ALA A 224 -8.78 -1.35 8.95
N SER A 225 -7.90 -0.87 9.81
CA SER A 225 -8.22 -0.42 11.15
C SER A 225 -7.60 0.95 11.40
N PHE A 226 -8.24 1.75 12.25
CA PHE A 226 -7.74 3.09 12.52
C PHE A 226 -8.06 3.55 13.94
N THR A 227 -7.22 4.44 14.41
CA THR A 227 -7.40 5.25 15.61
C THR A 227 -7.27 6.73 15.25
N ALA A 228 -7.34 7.62 16.23
CA ALA A 228 -7.05 9.03 15.98
C ALA A 228 -5.61 9.30 15.50
N GLU A 229 -4.67 8.42 15.84
CA GLU A 229 -3.21 8.61 15.64
C GLU A 229 -2.65 7.77 14.49
N ARG A 230 -3.36 6.67 14.12
CA ARG A 230 -2.81 5.64 13.23
C ARG A 230 -3.87 5.06 12.31
N PHE A 231 -3.48 4.75 11.08
CA PHE A 231 -4.28 4.01 10.09
C PHE A 231 -3.48 2.82 9.56
N ASP A 232 -4.00 1.61 9.73
CA ASP A 232 -3.39 0.37 9.28
C ASP A 232 -4.27 -0.27 8.22
N LEU A 233 -3.66 -0.67 7.09
CA LEU A 233 -4.33 -1.44 6.04
C LEU A 233 -3.62 -2.79 5.89
N GLN A 234 -4.41 -3.83 5.76
CA GLN A 234 -3.97 -5.17 5.37
C GLN A 234 -4.54 -5.50 3.98
N ILE A 235 -3.67 -5.80 3.05
CA ILE A 235 -3.99 -6.20 1.69
C ILE A 235 -4.00 -7.72 1.64
N ALA A 236 -5.13 -8.33 1.29
CA ALA A 236 -5.29 -9.78 1.12
C ALA A 236 -5.14 -10.21 -0.35
N GLY A 237 -5.00 -9.26 -1.26
CA GLY A 237 -4.77 -9.47 -2.67
C GLY A 237 -4.97 -8.20 -3.48
N GLY A 238 -4.32 -8.14 -4.65
CA GLY A 238 -4.39 -7.02 -5.57
C GLY A 238 -3.59 -7.26 -6.85
N ARG A 239 -3.60 -6.29 -7.75
CA ARG A 239 -2.84 -6.32 -9.02
C ARG A 239 -2.23 -4.96 -9.29
N LEU A 240 -0.99 -4.96 -9.80
CA LEU A 240 -0.32 -3.77 -10.33
C LEU A 240 0.02 -4.01 -11.81
N GLY A 241 -0.86 -3.56 -12.70
CA GLY A 241 -0.85 -4.01 -14.09
C GLY A 241 -1.05 -5.53 -14.18
N ASP A 242 -0.08 -6.23 -14.78
CA ASP A 242 -0.10 -7.69 -14.90
C ASP A 242 0.57 -8.40 -13.70
N LEU A 243 1.21 -7.66 -12.80
CA LEU A 243 1.80 -8.21 -11.59
C LEU A 243 0.73 -8.49 -10.54
N THR A 244 0.92 -9.57 -9.76
CA THR A 244 0.06 -9.94 -8.65
C THR A 244 0.67 -9.44 -7.35
N ILE A 245 -0.16 -8.85 -6.48
CA ILE A 245 0.15 -8.52 -5.10
C ILE A 245 -0.61 -9.55 -4.24
N PRO A 246 0.06 -10.57 -3.71
CA PRO A 246 -0.61 -11.61 -2.91
C PRO A 246 -1.01 -11.13 -1.52
N ASP A 247 -0.23 -10.23 -0.95
CA ASP A 247 -0.40 -9.68 0.40
C ASP A 247 0.31 -8.33 0.54
N GLY A 248 -0.02 -7.59 1.59
CA GLY A 248 0.68 -6.36 1.95
C GLY A 248 0.10 -5.70 3.18
N ASP A 249 0.93 -4.85 3.79
CA ASP A 249 0.60 -4.04 4.95
C ASP A 249 0.99 -2.58 4.68
N ILE A 250 0.13 -1.66 5.06
CA ILE A 250 0.40 -0.22 5.01
C ILE A 250 0.04 0.37 6.36
N ALA A 251 0.94 1.15 6.95
CA ALA A 251 0.71 1.87 8.18
C ALA A 251 0.97 3.36 7.98
N ILE A 252 0.01 4.20 8.38
CA ILE A 252 0.17 5.65 8.43
C ILE A 252 0.11 6.06 9.90
N THR A 253 1.13 6.78 10.36
CA THR A 253 1.28 7.23 11.75
C THR A 253 1.39 8.74 11.83
N GLY A 254 1.17 9.31 13.03
CA GLY A 254 1.23 10.75 13.24
C GLY A 254 0.03 11.50 12.67
N LEU A 255 -1.17 10.88 12.58
CA LEU A 255 -2.36 11.51 11.96
C LEU A 255 -2.82 12.80 12.67
N GLN A 256 -2.44 13.00 13.93
CA GLN A 256 -2.70 14.22 14.70
C GLN A 256 -1.51 15.17 14.79
N GLU A 257 -0.37 14.80 14.17
CA GLU A 257 0.87 15.55 14.19
C GLU A 257 1.09 16.28 12.87
N ASP A 258 2.00 17.26 12.87
CA ASP A 258 2.40 17.95 11.64
C ASP A 258 3.21 17.03 10.73
N ASP A 259 4.00 16.12 11.32
CA ASP A 259 4.81 15.13 10.61
C ASP A 259 4.11 13.77 10.60
N GLN A 260 3.62 13.37 9.43
CA GLN A 260 3.03 12.05 9.18
C GLN A 260 4.02 11.15 8.45
N TYR A 261 3.99 9.86 8.75
CA TYR A 261 4.84 8.85 8.14
C TYR A 261 4.00 7.71 7.57
N ILE A 262 4.49 7.11 6.50
CA ILE A 262 3.90 5.93 5.90
C ILE A 262 4.94 4.83 5.76
N ASP A 263 4.59 3.65 6.26
CA ASP A 263 5.28 2.38 6.03
C ASP A 263 4.44 1.53 5.08
N ILE A 264 5.05 1.03 4.02
CA ILE A 264 4.40 0.17 3.02
C ILE A 264 5.25 -1.08 2.87
N ALA A 265 4.64 -2.25 3.00
CA ALA A 265 5.28 -3.51 2.67
C ALA A 265 4.29 -4.38 1.88
N PHE A 266 4.73 -4.98 0.77
CA PHE A 266 3.87 -5.85 -0.03
C PHE A 266 4.64 -6.92 -0.78
N GLY A 267 3.98 -8.05 -0.99
CA GLY A 267 4.45 -9.11 -1.86
C GLY A 267 4.23 -8.78 -3.34
N LEU A 268 5.10 -9.28 -4.22
CA LEU A 268 5.00 -9.09 -5.67
C LEU A 268 5.35 -10.39 -6.41
N GLN A 269 4.54 -10.75 -7.41
CA GLN A 269 4.75 -11.93 -8.27
C GLN A 269 4.37 -11.61 -9.71
N GLY A 270 5.05 -12.21 -10.67
CA GLY A 270 4.72 -12.07 -12.09
C GLY A 270 5.93 -12.02 -13.01
N GLU A 271 5.73 -11.51 -14.21
CA GLU A 271 6.80 -11.39 -15.22
C GLU A 271 7.79 -10.29 -14.85
N LEU A 272 9.08 -10.61 -14.84
CA LEU A 272 10.16 -9.66 -14.48
C LEU A 272 10.15 -8.42 -15.37
N ARG A 273 9.89 -8.58 -16.67
CA ARG A 273 9.77 -7.46 -17.63
C ARG A 273 8.74 -6.44 -17.20
N GLN A 274 7.59 -6.87 -16.66
CA GLN A 274 6.53 -5.95 -16.21
C GLN A 274 6.98 -5.11 -15.01
N ALA A 275 7.70 -5.72 -14.07
CA ALA A 275 8.26 -4.98 -12.94
C ALA A 275 9.33 -3.98 -13.41
N LEU A 276 10.21 -4.38 -14.33
CA LEU A 276 11.22 -3.49 -14.89
C LEU A 276 10.59 -2.32 -15.66
N ALA A 277 9.54 -2.57 -16.45
CA ALA A 277 8.82 -1.52 -17.17
C ALA A 277 8.17 -0.48 -16.22
N LEU A 278 7.71 -0.90 -15.03
CA LEU A 278 7.23 0.04 -14.00
C LEU A 278 8.38 0.90 -13.44
N LEU A 279 9.56 0.30 -13.21
CA LEU A 279 10.74 1.01 -12.72
C LEU A 279 11.34 1.97 -13.75
N ASP A 280 11.18 1.67 -15.04
CA ASP A 280 11.61 2.51 -16.17
C ASP A 280 10.61 3.61 -16.52
N HIS A 281 9.44 3.61 -15.89
CA HIS A 281 8.44 4.64 -16.14
C HIS A 281 9.03 6.04 -15.88
N PRO A 282 8.80 7.05 -16.78
CA PRO A 282 9.41 8.39 -16.69
C PRO A 282 9.23 9.11 -15.35
N ARG A 283 8.23 8.68 -14.57
CA ARG A 283 7.99 9.22 -13.21
C ARG A 283 9.00 8.70 -12.18
N LEU A 284 9.56 7.51 -12.39
CA LEU A 284 10.52 6.86 -11.49
C LEU A 284 11.94 6.92 -12.03
N ASP A 285 12.14 6.61 -13.33
CA ASP A 285 13.41 6.65 -14.07
C ASP A 285 14.57 5.97 -13.30
N LEU A 286 14.30 4.75 -12.79
CA LEU A 286 15.27 4.04 -11.96
C LEU A 286 16.22 3.14 -12.76
N LEU A 287 15.82 2.66 -13.94
CA LEU A 287 16.62 1.73 -14.75
C LEU A 287 17.70 2.40 -15.60
N GLY A 288 17.55 3.66 -15.96
CA GLY A 288 18.54 4.39 -16.77
C GLY A 288 19.94 4.40 -16.12
N ARG A 289 20.01 4.32 -14.81
CA ARG A 289 21.29 4.24 -14.05
C ARG A 289 21.96 2.87 -14.15
N LEU A 290 21.21 1.80 -14.39
CA LEU A 290 21.71 0.43 -14.48
C LEU A 290 22.11 0.04 -15.91
N GLY A 291 21.74 0.86 -16.90
CA GLY A 291 21.97 0.55 -18.32
C GLY A 291 21.23 -0.69 -18.79
N LEU A 292 20.15 -1.08 -18.11
CA LEU A 292 19.31 -2.22 -18.45
C LEU A 292 18.13 -1.75 -19.31
N ASP A 293 17.98 -2.36 -20.48
CA ASP A 293 16.77 -2.23 -21.28
C ASP A 293 15.74 -3.28 -20.82
N PRO A 294 14.56 -2.87 -20.34
CA PRO A 294 13.51 -3.80 -19.94
C PRO A 294 13.14 -4.81 -21.04
N ASP A 295 13.26 -4.42 -22.31
CA ASP A 295 12.94 -5.27 -23.43
C ASP A 295 13.99 -6.36 -23.69
N SER A 296 15.22 -6.18 -23.21
CA SER A 296 16.29 -7.18 -23.27
C SER A 296 16.17 -8.25 -22.18
N VAL A 297 15.33 -8.02 -21.16
CA VAL A 297 15.23 -8.89 -19.96
C VAL A 297 13.90 -9.65 -19.96
N SER A 298 13.95 -10.93 -19.66
CA SER A 298 12.79 -11.78 -19.40
C SER A 298 13.05 -12.69 -18.20
N GLY A 299 12.00 -13.32 -17.69
CA GLY A 299 12.04 -14.17 -16.51
C GLY A 299 10.86 -13.90 -15.61
N ARG A 300 10.86 -14.51 -14.45
CA ARG A 300 9.73 -14.48 -13.53
C ARG A 300 10.17 -14.12 -12.12
N ILE A 301 9.40 -13.28 -11.47
CA ILE A 301 9.45 -13.06 -10.02
C ILE A 301 8.58 -14.13 -9.37
N GLU A 302 9.22 -15.14 -8.75
CA GLU A 302 8.50 -16.18 -7.99
C GLU A 302 7.94 -15.62 -6.70
N ARG A 303 8.75 -14.79 -6.03
CA ARG A 303 8.42 -14.03 -4.84
C ARG A 303 9.27 -12.78 -4.80
N GLY A 304 8.64 -11.66 -4.61
CA GLY A 304 9.28 -10.38 -4.30
C GLY A 304 8.64 -9.83 -3.04
N ASP A 305 9.44 -9.26 -2.15
CA ASP A 305 9.03 -8.53 -0.96
C ASP A 305 9.57 -7.11 -1.11
N VAL A 306 8.70 -6.11 -1.12
CA VAL A 306 9.06 -4.69 -1.35
C VAL A 306 8.57 -3.86 -0.17
N ALA A 307 9.45 -2.99 0.34
CA ALA A 307 9.13 -2.10 1.44
C ALA A 307 9.57 -0.67 1.16
N PHE A 308 8.76 0.29 1.60
CA PHE A 308 9.02 1.72 1.58
C PHE A 308 8.68 2.33 2.94
N ASP A 309 9.48 3.29 3.37
CA ASP A 309 9.24 4.14 4.53
C ASP A 309 9.59 5.58 4.16
N PHE A 310 8.66 6.51 4.37
CA PHE A 310 8.87 7.91 4.07
C PHE A 310 7.87 8.84 4.78
N PRO A 311 8.24 10.12 5.03
CA PRO A 311 7.32 11.13 5.53
C PRO A 311 6.32 11.55 4.44
N LEU A 312 5.06 11.76 4.82
CA LEU A 312 4.00 12.27 3.94
C LEU A 312 4.12 13.80 3.81
N ILE A 313 4.98 14.26 2.92
CA ILE A 313 5.26 15.67 2.67
C ILE A 313 5.18 15.98 1.17
N ASP A 314 4.80 17.22 0.82
CA ASP A 314 4.66 17.65 -0.59
C ASP A 314 5.95 17.53 -1.41
N ALA A 315 7.10 17.85 -0.80
CA ALA A 315 8.41 17.82 -1.45
C ALA A 315 9.22 16.58 -0.99
N LEU A 316 8.68 15.40 -1.21
CA LEU A 316 9.39 14.15 -0.92
C LEU A 316 10.58 13.99 -1.87
N THR A 317 11.77 13.77 -1.28
CA THR A 317 12.99 13.45 -2.02
C THR A 317 13.42 12.01 -1.79
N PHE A 318 14.20 11.43 -2.71
CA PHE A 318 14.70 10.06 -2.58
C PHE A 318 15.55 9.86 -1.32
N GLU A 319 16.28 10.90 -0.88
CA GLU A 319 17.09 10.84 0.34
C GLU A 319 16.24 10.63 1.60
N ARG A 320 14.99 11.07 1.59
CA ARG A 320 14.04 10.91 2.71
C ARG A 320 13.19 9.64 2.63
N THR A 321 13.32 8.86 1.56
CA THR A 321 12.62 7.59 1.38
C THR A 321 13.55 6.45 1.72
N GLN A 322 13.16 5.51 2.58
CA GLN A 322 13.81 4.22 2.70
C GLN A 322 13.16 3.26 1.69
N VAL A 323 14.00 2.47 1.04
CA VAL A 323 13.55 1.48 0.05
C VAL A 323 14.30 0.18 0.32
N GLN A 324 13.56 -0.90 0.37
CA GLN A 324 14.11 -2.26 0.39
C GLN A 324 13.30 -3.15 -0.54
N ALA A 325 13.97 -3.96 -1.33
CA ALA A 325 13.33 -4.99 -2.13
C ALA A 325 14.20 -6.25 -2.14
N ASP A 326 13.57 -7.38 -1.85
CA ASP A 326 14.18 -8.70 -1.96
C ASP A 326 13.33 -9.54 -2.91
N ALA A 327 13.96 -10.30 -3.84
CA ALA A 327 13.20 -11.12 -4.77
C ALA A 327 13.92 -12.41 -5.12
N LYS A 328 13.13 -13.45 -5.36
CA LYS A 328 13.56 -14.68 -6.00
C LYS A 328 13.10 -14.69 -7.45
N LEU A 329 14.07 -14.74 -8.36
CA LEU A 329 13.88 -14.67 -9.81
C LEU A 329 14.20 -16.02 -10.44
N ALA A 330 13.35 -16.48 -11.36
CA ALA A 330 13.51 -17.75 -12.04
C ALA A 330 13.48 -17.60 -13.56
N GLY A 331 14.26 -18.43 -14.24
CA GLY A 331 14.32 -18.49 -15.69
C GLY A 331 14.77 -17.17 -16.32
N VAL A 332 15.62 -16.41 -15.65
CA VAL A 332 16.06 -15.09 -16.10
C VAL A 332 16.91 -15.24 -17.36
N ARG A 333 16.56 -14.44 -18.37
CA ARG A 333 17.33 -14.28 -19.60
C ARG A 333 17.60 -12.80 -19.83
N VAL A 334 18.83 -12.47 -20.22
CA VAL A 334 19.24 -11.14 -20.66
C VAL A 334 19.90 -11.27 -22.03
N ALA A 335 19.36 -10.63 -23.06
CA ALA A 335 19.93 -10.62 -24.38
C ALA A 335 21.21 -9.79 -24.42
N ASP A 336 22.22 -10.25 -25.16
CA ASP A 336 23.50 -9.56 -25.36
C ASP A 336 24.18 -9.09 -24.05
N PHE A 337 24.18 -9.98 -23.07
CA PHE A 337 24.64 -9.63 -21.70
C PHE A 337 26.16 -9.37 -21.64
N ALA A 338 26.96 -10.23 -22.28
CA ALA A 338 28.40 -10.06 -22.30
C ALA A 338 29.03 -10.83 -23.47
N LEU A 339 30.05 -10.27 -24.12
CA LEU A 339 30.80 -10.85 -25.23
C LEU A 339 29.92 -11.26 -26.44
N GLY A 340 28.81 -10.54 -26.66
CA GLY A 340 27.82 -10.89 -27.69
C GLY A 340 27.00 -12.15 -27.39
N ALA A 341 27.04 -12.64 -26.17
CA ALA A 341 26.30 -13.82 -25.73
C ALA A 341 25.15 -13.47 -24.75
N ASP A 342 24.05 -14.21 -24.89
CA ASP A 342 22.92 -14.11 -23.99
C ASP A 342 23.24 -14.77 -22.64
N ALA A 343 22.78 -14.16 -21.56
CA ALA A 343 22.57 -14.84 -20.28
C ALA A 343 21.23 -15.58 -20.33
N SER A 344 21.17 -16.82 -19.82
CA SER A 344 19.96 -17.65 -19.81
C SER A 344 19.91 -18.58 -18.60
N ASP A 345 18.74 -19.15 -18.33
CA ASP A 345 18.49 -20.07 -17.23
C ASP A 345 18.96 -19.52 -15.86
N GLY A 346 18.85 -18.20 -15.67
CA GLY A 346 19.26 -17.55 -14.44
C GLY A 346 18.26 -17.83 -13.31
N GLU A 347 18.81 -18.30 -12.17
CA GLU A 347 18.07 -18.51 -10.92
C GLU A 347 18.69 -17.61 -9.87
N PHE A 348 18.06 -16.46 -9.57
CA PHE A 348 18.71 -15.42 -8.78
C PHE A 348 17.94 -15.07 -7.53
N ASN A 349 18.71 -14.72 -6.49
CA ASN A 349 18.24 -13.90 -5.38
C ASN A 349 18.70 -12.46 -5.63
N LEU A 350 17.74 -11.54 -5.58
CA LEU A 350 17.94 -10.10 -5.70
C LEU A 350 17.73 -9.46 -4.33
N SER A 351 18.61 -8.55 -3.94
CA SER A 351 18.41 -7.65 -2.80
C SER A 351 18.78 -6.24 -3.22
N VAL A 352 17.90 -5.28 -2.94
CA VAL A 352 18.06 -3.86 -3.30
C VAL A 352 17.76 -3.00 -2.09
N ASN A 353 18.59 -1.98 -1.87
CA ASN A 353 18.34 -0.91 -0.91
C ASN A 353 18.98 0.40 -1.40
N LYS A 354 18.93 1.45 -0.59
CA LYS A 354 19.53 2.76 -0.96
C LYS A 354 21.04 2.71 -1.23
N ALA A 355 21.79 1.79 -0.61
CA ALA A 355 23.23 1.67 -0.78
C ALA A 355 23.59 0.97 -2.10
N GLY A 356 22.71 0.07 -2.58
CA GLY A 356 22.98 -0.66 -3.81
C GLY A 356 22.07 -1.85 -4.05
N MET A 357 22.48 -2.66 -5.02
CA MET A 357 21.83 -3.89 -5.45
C MET A 357 22.82 -5.04 -5.37
N THR A 358 22.33 -6.22 -5.00
CA THR A 358 23.07 -7.48 -5.08
C THR A 358 22.20 -8.53 -5.75
N VAL A 359 22.74 -9.21 -6.78
CA VAL A 359 22.12 -10.34 -7.47
C VAL A 359 23.05 -11.54 -7.31
N THR A 360 22.53 -12.66 -6.81
CA THR A 360 23.33 -13.87 -6.60
C THR A 360 22.63 -15.10 -7.18
N GLY A 361 23.40 -16.00 -7.80
CA GLY A 361 22.87 -17.27 -8.27
C GLY A 361 23.56 -17.81 -9.53
N PRO A 362 23.17 -18.99 -9.98
CA PRO A 362 23.68 -19.60 -11.21
C PRO A 362 23.04 -19.02 -12.46
N VAL A 363 23.78 -19.05 -13.57
CA VAL A 363 23.34 -18.61 -14.90
C VAL A 363 24.12 -19.35 -15.99
N ARG A 364 23.63 -19.31 -17.23
CA ARG A 364 24.41 -19.70 -18.44
C ARG A 364 24.72 -18.46 -19.25
N LEU A 365 25.95 -18.35 -19.72
CA LEU A 365 26.40 -17.33 -20.68
C LEU A 365 26.82 -18.00 -21.97
N GLY A 366 26.06 -17.80 -23.07
CA GLY A 366 26.36 -18.44 -24.35
C GLY A 366 26.48 -19.97 -24.26
N GLY A 367 25.68 -20.62 -23.41
CA GLY A 367 25.75 -22.05 -23.13
C GLY A 367 26.77 -22.47 -22.05
N VAL A 368 27.69 -21.59 -21.66
CA VAL A 368 28.66 -21.83 -20.56
C VAL A 368 27.96 -21.76 -19.23
N ARG A 369 28.12 -22.77 -18.39
CA ARG A 369 27.58 -22.78 -17.04
C ARG A 369 28.45 -21.93 -16.11
N VAL A 370 27.86 -20.87 -15.57
CA VAL A 370 28.36 -20.11 -14.42
C VAL A 370 27.65 -20.69 -13.19
N SER A 371 28.39 -21.40 -12.35
CA SER A 371 27.79 -22.11 -11.20
C SER A 371 27.42 -21.19 -10.07
N ASP A 372 28.10 -20.05 -9.96
CA ASP A 372 27.89 -19.03 -8.95
C ASP A 372 28.26 -17.68 -9.55
N MET A 373 27.35 -16.74 -9.47
CA MET A 373 27.55 -15.35 -9.86
C MET A 373 27.07 -14.45 -8.74
N THR A 374 27.86 -13.44 -8.43
CA THR A 374 27.48 -12.33 -7.54
C THR A 374 27.68 -11.04 -8.30
N TRP A 375 26.59 -10.32 -8.60
CA TRP A 375 26.64 -8.97 -9.17
C TRP A 375 26.23 -7.98 -8.10
N GLN A 376 27.09 -7.00 -7.83
CA GLN A 376 26.89 -5.91 -6.90
C GLN A 376 26.94 -4.58 -7.63
N GLU A 377 25.95 -3.73 -7.39
CA GLU A 377 25.90 -2.36 -7.87
C GLU A 377 25.83 -1.42 -6.67
N ARG A 378 26.63 -0.36 -6.65
CA ARG A 378 26.64 0.64 -5.59
C ARG A 378 26.03 1.96 -6.08
N PHE A 379 25.03 2.43 -5.36
CA PHE A 379 24.30 3.66 -5.71
C PHE A 379 24.88 4.91 -5.03
N GLU A 380 25.77 4.74 -4.06
CA GLU A 380 26.41 5.84 -3.34
C GLU A 380 27.24 6.73 -4.29
N ALA A 381 27.03 8.05 -4.23
CA ALA A 381 27.72 9.01 -5.07
C ALA A 381 29.25 9.02 -4.89
N GLY A 382 29.77 8.53 -3.78
CA GLY A 382 31.19 8.45 -3.44
C GLY A 382 31.86 7.11 -3.74
N ALA A 383 31.13 6.09 -4.22
CA ALA A 383 31.72 4.78 -4.48
C ALA A 383 32.79 4.82 -5.57
N GLU A 384 33.99 4.34 -5.28
CA GLU A 384 35.07 4.20 -6.26
C GLU A 384 34.79 3.09 -7.25
N VAL A 385 34.38 1.91 -6.76
CA VAL A 385 33.90 0.77 -7.54
C VAL A 385 32.39 0.85 -7.58
N VAL A 386 31.82 1.05 -8.76
CA VAL A 386 30.38 1.16 -8.98
C VAL A 386 29.77 -0.23 -9.17
N THR A 387 30.33 -1.02 -10.08
CA THR A 387 29.88 -2.39 -10.38
C THR A 387 30.97 -3.38 -10.01
N ARG A 388 30.58 -4.48 -9.37
CA ARG A 388 31.41 -5.67 -9.18
C ARG A 388 30.64 -6.92 -9.56
N ILE A 389 31.27 -7.77 -10.39
CA ILE A 389 30.73 -9.09 -10.73
C ILE A 389 31.82 -10.13 -10.41
N ASP A 390 31.50 -11.05 -9.52
CA ASP A 390 32.28 -12.25 -9.29
C ASP A 390 31.54 -13.44 -9.91
N ALA A 391 32.26 -14.26 -10.71
CA ALA A 391 31.67 -15.38 -11.42
C ALA A 391 32.58 -16.60 -11.38
N LYS A 392 31.99 -17.79 -11.19
CA LYS A 392 32.69 -19.07 -11.15
C LYS A 392 32.22 -19.99 -12.28
N VAL A 393 33.16 -20.35 -13.13
CA VAL A 393 32.95 -21.27 -14.29
C VAL A 393 33.71 -22.56 -14.00
N PRO A 394 33.06 -23.65 -13.59
CA PRO A 394 33.76 -24.89 -13.23
C PRO A 394 34.52 -25.55 -14.39
N ALA A 395 34.01 -25.37 -15.59
CA ALA A 395 34.63 -25.98 -16.79
C ALA A 395 34.30 -25.16 -18.05
N LEU A 396 35.23 -24.32 -18.50
CA LEU A 396 35.16 -23.61 -19.75
C LEU A 396 35.84 -24.47 -20.83
N THR A 397 35.07 -25.21 -21.62
CA THR A 397 35.59 -26.14 -22.66
C THR A 397 36.20 -25.40 -23.88
N ALA A 398 37.01 -26.07 -24.69
CA ALA A 398 37.58 -25.48 -25.90
C ALA A 398 36.48 -25.02 -26.91
N ALA A 399 35.38 -25.78 -27.03
CA ALA A 399 34.24 -25.38 -27.86
C ALA A 399 33.57 -24.12 -27.32
N ALA A 400 33.29 -24.09 -26.01
CA ALA A 400 32.65 -22.92 -25.35
C ALA A 400 33.52 -21.65 -25.45
N ARG A 401 34.86 -21.79 -25.39
CA ARG A 401 35.76 -20.65 -25.63
C ARG A 401 35.65 -20.15 -27.09
N ALA A 402 35.61 -21.05 -28.08
CA ALA A 402 35.43 -20.67 -29.48
C ALA A 402 34.07 -20.00 -29.71
N ASP A 403 32.98 -20.51 -29.11
CA ASP A 403 31.63 -19.90 -29.19
C ASP A 403 31.59 -18.49 -28.60
N LEU A 404 32.42 -18.21 -27.60
CA LEU A 404 32.59 -16.87 -27.03
C LEU A 404 33.61 -16.00 -27.80
N GLY A 405 34.07 -16.43 -28.95
CA GLY A 405 35.09 -15.72 -29.77
C GLY A 405 36.52 -15.79 -29.20
N LEU A 406 36.78 -16.66 -28.23
CA LEU A 406 38.09 -16.83 -27.57
C LEU A 406 38.84 -18.00 -28.21
N GLU A 407 39.48 -17.77 -29.36
CA GLU A 407 40.30 -18.77 -30.04
C GLU A 407 41.62 -18.99 -29.32
N THR A 408 41.73 -20.08 -28.58
CA THR A 408 42.92 -20.40 -27.76
C THR A 408 43.75 -21.55 -28.35
N ARG A 409 43.27 -22.24 -29.39
CA ARG A 409 44.04 -23.28 -30.08
C ARG A 409 45.14 -22.66 -30.97
N PRO A 410 46.30 -23.28 -31.12
CA PRO A 410 46.67 -24.61 -30.58
C PRO A 410 47.28 -24.59 -29.20
N TYR A 411 47.29 -23.45 -28.48
CA TYR A 411 48.03 -23.26 -27.24
C TYR A 411 47.36 -23.90 -26.03
N LEU A 412 46.01 -23.91 -26.00
CA LEU A 412 45.22 -24.39 -24.88
C LEU A 412 44.10 -25.32 -25.39
N ASP A 413 44.11 -26.58 -24.98
CA ASP A 413 43.10 -27.58 -25.29
C ASP A 413 42.60 -28.28 -24.02
N GLY A 414 41.31 -28.62 -23.98
CA GLY A 414 40.63 -29.15 -22.80
C GLY A 414 39.89 -28.08 -21.98
N PRO A 415 39.19 -28.50 -20.93
CA PRO A 415 38.45 -27.59 -20.06
C PRO A 415 39.35 -26.81 -19.10
N VAL A 416 38.94 -25.61 -18.72
CA VAL A 416 39.60 -24.74 -17.74
C VAL A 416 38.56 -24.34 -16.67
N GLY A 417 38.90 -24.54 -15.43
CA GLY A 417 38.13 -23.89 -14.31
C GLY A 417 38.51 -22.41 -14.28
N LEU A 418 37.52 -21.52 -14.09
CA LEU A 418 37.76 -20.08 -14.10
C LEU A 418 36.98 -19.37 -13.02
N ASP A 419 37.71 -18.60 -12.20
CA ASP A 419 37.15 -17.58 -11.31
C ASP A 419 37.41 -16.21 -11.94
N LEU A 420 36.36 -15.41 -12.10
CA LEU A 420 36.39 -14.10 -12.72
C LEU A 420 35.90 -13.03 -11.75
N THR A 421 36.61 -11.91 -11.66
CA THR A 421 36.14 -10.69 -10.99
C THR A 421 36.20 -9.52 -11.96
N TYR A 422 35.03 -8.98 -12.35
CA TYR A 422 34.92 -7.71 -13.07
C TYR A 422 34.68 -6.58 -12.09
N ARG A 423 35.31 -5.43 -12.31
CA ARG A 423 35.08 -4.19 -11.57
C ARG A 423 34.97 -3.03 -12.53
N SER A 424 33.88 -2.27 -12.42
CA SER A 424 33.72 -0.99 -13.10
C SER A 424 33.97 0.14 -12.10
N PHE A 425 34.74 1.11 -12.52
CA PHE A 425 35.04 2.30 -11.72
C PHE A 425 34.18 3.46 -12.24
N ARG A 426 34.18 4.54 -11.51
CA ARG A 426 33.56 5.77 -11.97
C ARG A 426 34.31 6.32 -13.20
N GLY A 427 33.65 6.43 -14.32
CA GLY A 427 34.23 6.83 -15.63
C GLY A 427 34.45 5.63 -16.55
N PRO A 428 35.31 5.72 -17.59
CA PRO A 428 35.41 4.73 -18.64
C PRO A 428 36.25 3.50 -18.27
N ARG A 429 36.89 3.49 -17.12
CA ARG A 429 37.82 2.44 -16.68
C ARG A 429 37.09 1.28 -16.04
N SER A 430 37.47 0.05 -16.44
CA SER A 430 37.11 -1.17 -15.75
C SER A 430 38.29 -2.16 -15.72
N SER A 431 38.18 -3.22 -14.92
CA SER A 431 39.19 -4.26 -14.85
C SER A 431 38.55 -5.64 -14.76
N VAL A 432 39.21 -6.63 -15.38
CA VAL A 432 38.84 -8.03 -15.29
C VAL A 432 40.03 -8.79 -14.71
N ARG A 433 39.83 -9.40 -13.55
CA ARG A 433 40.76 -10.35 -12.96
C ARG A 433 40.29 -11.78 -13.22
N LEU A 434 41.18 -12.60 -13.72
CA LEU A 434 40.94 -14.00 -14.05
C LEU A 434 41.90 -14.85 -13.19
N SER A 435 41.39 -15.93 -12.60
CA SER A 435 42.20 -16.99 -12.01
C SER A 435 41.71 -18.32 -12.59
N GLY A 436 42.63 -19.00 -13.29
CA GLY A 436 42.33 -20.19 -14.11
C GLY A 436 43.03 -21.44 -13.57
N ASP A 437 42.25 -22.53 -13.32
CA ASP A 437 42.78 -23.88 -13.10
C ASP A 437 43.01 -24.56 -14.46
N LEU A 438 44.28 -24.73 -14.78
CA LEU A 438 44.73 -25.38 -16.03
C LEU A 438 44.99 -26.87 -15.83
N THR A 439 44.83 -27.45 -14.64
CA THR A 439 45.09 -28.86 -14.35
C THR A 439 44.38 -29.80 -15.36
N PRO A 440 43.10 -29.61 -15.70
CA PRO A 440 42.43 -30.51 -16.67
C PRO A 440 42.78 -30.21 -18.14
N ALA A 441 43.46 -29.12 -18.42
CA ALA A 441 43.80 -28.71 -19.79
C ALA A 441 45.22 -29.12 -20.20
N ARG A 442 45.41 -29.33 -21.52
CA ARG A 442 46.74 -29.40 -22.13
C ARG A 442 47.16 -28.00 -22.56
N VAL A 443 48.35 -27.58 -22.17
CA VAL A 443 48.96 -26.31 -22.61
C VAL A 443 50.20 -26.63 -23.46
N ALA A 444 50.34 -25.99 -24.64
CA ALA A 444 51.47 -26.19 -25.53
C ALA A 444 52.04 -24.85 -25.99
N LEU A 445 53.31 -24.63 -25.76
CA LEU A 445 54.09 -23.49 -26.25
C LEU A 445 55.10 -23.95 -27.26
N ALA A 446 54.67 -24.08 -28.53
CA ALA A 446 55.50 -24.61 -29.61
C ALA A 446 56.83 -23.84 -29.78
N ALA A 447 56.83 -22.52 -29.57
CA ALA A 447 58.04 -21.71 -29.64
C ALA A 447 59.11 -22.03 -28.58
N ALA A 448 58.70 -22.67 -27.47
CA ALA A 448 59.58 -23.07 -26.39
C ALA A 448 59.79 -24.59 -26.33
N ASP A 449 59.24 -25.36 -27.27
CA ASP A 449 59.20 -26.82 -27.27
C ASP A 449 58.70 -27.40 -25.93
N TRP A 450 57.69 -26.77 -25.36
CA TRP A 450 57.18 -27.09 -24.03
C TRP A 450 55.71 -27.48 -24.08
N VAL A 451 55.36 -28.54 -23.36
CA VAL A 451 53.98 -29.04 -23.25
C VAL A 451 53.71 -29.47 -21.81
N LYS A 452 52.59 -28.93 -21.25
CA LYS A 452 51.97 -29.45 -20.06
C LYS A 452 50.87 -30.45 -20.45
N PRO A 453 50.97 -31.72 -20.08
CA PRO A 453 49.87 -32.67 -20.30
C PRO A 453 48.63 -32.33 -19.47
N SER A 454 47.47 -32.77 -19.91
CA SER A 454 46.25 -32.79 -19.12
C SER A 454 46.47 -33.66 -17.87
N GLY A 455 45.97 -33.22 -16.71
CA GLY A 455 46.09 -33.88 -15.41
C GLY A 455 47.29 -33.42 -14.56
N ASN A 456 48.26 -32.73 -15.15
CA ASN A 456 49.32 -32.07 -14.36
C ASN A 456 48.84 -30.75 -13.80
N GLU A 457 49.25 -30.39 -12.59
CA GLU A 457 48.92 -29.10 -12.00
C GLU A 457 49.33 -27.95 -12.91
N GLY A 458 48.49 -26.91 -12.93
CA GLY A 458 48.78 -25.68 -13.63
C GLY A 458 47.73 -24.63 -13.32
N ALA A 459 48.17 -23.39 -13.20
CA ALA A 459 47.32 -22.24 -12.92
C ALA A 459 47.72 -21.03 -13.75
N VAL A 460 46.81 -20.13 -13.96
CA VAL A 460 47.06 -18.83 -14.60
C VAL A 460 46.27 -17.75 -13.87
N ASP A 461 46.96 -16.65 -13.53
CA ASP A 461 46.33 -15.42 -13.04
C ASP A 461 46.61 -14.30 -14.02
N ALA A 462 45.59 -13.52 -14.35
CA ALA A 462 45.72 -12.38 -15.26
C ALA A 462 44.81 -11.23 -14.77
N THR A 463 45.33 -10.01 -14.95
CA THR A 463 44.51 -8.79 -14.71
C THR A 463 44.57 -7.92 -15.94
N LEU A 464 43.40 -7.74 -16.59
CA LEU A 464 43.19 -6.87 -17.76
C LEU A 464 42.57 -5.55 -17.29
N VAL A 465 43.05 -4.46 -17.83
CA VAL A 465 42.44 -3.14 -17.71
C VAL A 465 41.74 -2.81 -19.01
N LEU A 466 40.52 -2.36 -18.90
CA LEU A 466 39.65 -1.96 -20.01
C LEU A 466 39.37 -0.46 -19.93
N GLN A 467 39.23 0.17 -21.09
CA GLN A 467 38.74 1.53 -21.23
C GLN A 467 37.63 1.53 -22.29
N ASP A 468 36.47 2.03 -21.95
CA ASP A 468 35.25 1.98 -22.78
C ASP A 468 34.91 0.56 -23.27
N GLY A 469 35.25 -0.49 -22.49
CA GLY A 469 35.05 -1.88 -22.83
C GLY A 469 36.20 -2.54 -23.58
N ASP A 470 37.13 -1.78 -24.18
CA ASP A 470 38.25 -2.28 -24.93
C ASP A 470 39.48 -2.56 -24.03
N PRO A 471 40.19 -3.71 -24.21
CA PRO A 471 41.39 -4.02 -23.42
C PRO A 471 42.55 -3.10 -23.80
N VAL A 472 43.08 -2.34 -22.83
CA VAL A 472 44.16 -1.36 -23.05
C VAL A 472 45.47 -1.78 -22.36
N ALA A 473 45.40 -2.62 -21.33
CA ALA A 473 46.60 -3.13 -20.65
C ALA A 473 46.38 -4.50 -20.04
N LEU A 474 47.47 -5.28 -19.97
CA LEU A 474 47.61 -6.50 -19.17
C LEU A 474 48.58 -6.15 -18.02
N GLU A 475 48.06 -5.90 -16.83
CA GLU A 475 48.84 -5.44 -15.68
C GLU A 475 49.55 -6.59 -14.96
N GLU A 476 48.97 -7.79 -14.99
CA GLU A 476 49.47 -8.98 -14.34
C GLU A 476 49.24 -10.20 -15.23
N LEU A 477 50.25 -11.02 -15.40
CA LEU A 477 50.15 -12.35 -15.97
C LEU A 477 51.14 -13.29 -15.29
N ASN A 478 50.61 -14.21 -14.47
CA ASN A 478 51.37 -15.25 -13.84
C ASN A 478 50.86 -16.60 -14.29
N ALA A 479 51.73 -17.48 -14.71
CA ALA A 479 51.40 -18.85 -15.05
C ALA A 479 52.36 -19.83 -14.43
N SER A 480 51.83 -20.91 -13.91
CA SER A 480 52.56 -22.02 -13.34
C SER A 480 52.05 -23.34 -13.94
N ALA A 481 52.99 -24.30 -14.20
CA ALA A 481 52.62 -25.59 -14.75
C ALA A 481 53.75 -26.63 -14.59
#